data_eadca7e4ddd7f8941eb0874aef5d8e94
#
_entry.id   eadca7e4ddd7f8941eb0874aef5d8e94
#
_cell.length_a   1.000
_cell.length_b   1.000
_cell.length_c   1.000
_cell.angle_alpha   90.00
_cell.angle_beta   90.00
_cell.angle_gamma   90.00
#
_symmetry.space_group_name_H-M   'P 1'
#
loop_
_entity.id
_entity.type
_entity.pdbx_description
1 polymer ?
#
loop_
_entity_poly.entity_id
_entity_poly.type
_entity_poly.pdbx_seq_one_letter_code
_entity_poly.pdbx_strand_id
1 'polypeptide(L)'
;MIDAFCSKGRFYKGNLHCHSTRSDGQMTPERVCNFYYKAGYDFICLSDHFNEQYGFPITDTSLYRNEEFTTIIGAEIHAGQTEAGDVWHILAVGLPLDFGQTPVNESGPSLAQRALDAGAFVALPHPEWYGITIRDGESMPEGIHAVEMFNAVCDAMGREGGGYLLDQMMTSGRNAGAIAVDDAHYYRGDAGLG
;
A
#
# COMPACT_ATOMS: atom_id res chain seq x y z
N MET A 1 2.73 21.73 6.16
CA MET A 1 3.30 20.64 7.00
C MET A 1 2.26 20.32 8.05
N ILE A 2 1.75 19.09 8.09
CA ILE A 2 0.83 18.66 9.16
C ILE A 2 1.71 18.32 10.36
N ASP A 3 1.55 19.07 11.47
CA ASP A 3 2.21 18.69 12.72
C ASP A 3 1.31 17.71 13.46
N ALA A 4 1.57 16.43 13.26
CA ALA A 4 0.78 15.34 13.81
C ALA A 4 0.79 15.27 15.36
N PHE A 5 1.73 15.98 16.00
CA PHE A 5 1.93 15.93 17.46
C PHE A 5 1.49 17.19 18.19
N CYS A 6 1.08 18.24 17.48
CA CYS A 6 0.62 19.51 18.08
C CYS A 6 -0.87 19.54 18.43
N SER A 7 -1.69 18.60 17.93
CA SER A 7 -3.12 18.56 18.21
C SER A 7 -3.44 17.60 19.34
N LYS A 8 -4.40 17.96 20.19
CA LYS A 8 -5.00 17.03 21.14
C LYS A 8 -5.74 15.93 20.35
N GLY A 9 -5.36 14.68 20.56
CA GLY A 9 -5.93 13.54 19.86
C GLY A 9 -5.53 12.23 20.50
N ARG A 10 -5.86 11.12 19.84
CA ARG A 10 -5.36 9.79 20.15
C ARG A 10 -4.66 9.21 18.93
N PHE A 11 -3.76 8.27 19.16
CA PHE A 11 -3.22 7.45 18.08
C PHE A 11 -4.24 6.37 17.72
N TYR A 12 -4.29 6.08 16.42
CA TYR A 12 -5.09 5.01 15.86
C TYR A 12 -4.16 3.92 15.32
N LYS A 13 -4.45 2.66 15.62
CA LYS A 13 -3.72 1.53 15.09
C LYS A 13 -4.30 1.14 13.73
N GLY A 14 -3.51 1.18 12.68
CA GLY A 14 -3.96 0.86 11.32
C GLY A 14 -2.95 0.04 10.54
N ASN A 15 -3.43 -0.67 9.51
CA ASN A 15 -2.61 -1.29 8.50
C ASN A 15 -3.13 -0.92 7.11
N LEU A 16 -2.23 -0.51 6.22
CA LEU A 16 -2.60 0.00 4.89
C LEU A 16 -2.34 -1.01 3.77
N HIS A 17 -1.69 -2.15 4.06
CA HIS A 17 -1.30 -3.12 3.07
C HIS A 17 -1.62 -4.54 3.55
N CYS A 18 -2.60 -5.17 2.94
CA CYS A 18 -2.94 -6.58 3.15
C CYS A 18 -3.81 -7.10 2.00
N HIS A 19 -3.79 -8.42 1.82
CA HIS A 19 -4.42 -9.11 0.71
C HIS A 19 -5.52 -10.07 1.15
N SER A 20 -6.40 -10.41 0.24
CA SER A 20 -7.47 -11.37 0.44
C SER A 20 -7.55 -12.38 -0.70
N THR A 21 -8.55 -13.27 -0.65
CA THR A 21 -8.85 -14.19 -1.76
C THR A 21 -9.36 -13.49 -3.04
N ARG A 22 -9.40 -12.16 -3.05
CA ARG A 22 -9.67 -11.38 -4.29
C ARG A 22 -8.42 -11.26 -5.15
N SER A 23 -7.24 -11.48 -4.54
CA SER A 23 -5.96 -11.67 -5.22
C SER A 23 -5.30 -12.98 -4.76
N ASP A 24 -4.26 -12.97 -3.98
CA ASP A 24 -3.47 -14.14 -3.58
C ASP A 24 -3.43 -14.39 -2.08
N GLY A 25 -4.17 -13.62 -1.29
CA GLY A 25 -4.32 -13.88 0.14
C GLY A 25 -5.20 -15.11 0.43
N GLN A 26 -5.03 -15.70 1.62
CA GLN A 26 -5.71 -16.94 2.02
C GLN A 26 -7.06 -16.73 2.71
N MET A 27 -7.38 -15.50 3.09
CA MET A 27 -8.64 -15.18 3.78
C MET A 27 -9.58 -14.38 2.88
N THR A 28 -10.90 -14.60 3.03
CA THR A 28 -11.89 -13.74 2.37
C THR A 28 -11.82 -12.30 2.91
N PRO A 29 -12.27 -11.27 2.17
CA PRO A 29 -12.30 -9.89 2.64
C PRO A 29 -12.96 -9.73 4.02
N GLU A 30 -14.08 -10.42 4.26
CA GLU A 30 -14.76 -10.43 5.55
C GLU A 30 -13.85 -10.96 6.68
N ARG A 31 -13.14 -12.06 6.42
CA ARG A 31 -12.25 -12.66 7.42
C ARG A 31 -11.04 -11.79 7.71
N VAL A 32 -10.50 -11.11 6.69
CA VAL A 32 -9.41 -10.13 6.86
C VAL A 32 -9.86 -8.99 7.74
N CYS A 33 -10.96 -8.32 7.41
CA CYS A 33 -11.50 -7.21 8.21
C CYS A 33 -11.77 -7.63 9.66
N ASN A 34 -12.40 -8.79 9.84
CA ASN A 34 -12.72 -9.31 11.19
C ASN A 34 -11.46 -9.72 11.98
N PHE A 35 -10.40 -10.19 11.30
CA PHE A 35 -9.12 -10.49 11.93
C PHE A 35 -8.49 -9.23 12.53
N TYR A 36 -8.35 -8.17 11.74
CA TYR A 36 -7.76 -6.91 12.20
C TYR A 36 -8.62 -6.22 13.27
N TYR A 37 -9.94 -6.22 13.12
CA TYR A 37 -10.84 -5.72 14.15
C TYR A 37 -10.61 -6.43 15.50
N LYS A 38 -10.57 -7.77 15.50
CA LYS A 38 -10.33 -8.57 16.71
C LYS A 38 -8.91 -8.40 17.28
N ALA A 39 -7.94 -8.05 16.44
CA ALA A 39 -6.58 -7.74 16.85
C ALA A 39 -6.43 -6.30 17.39
N GLY A 40 -7.54 -5.56 17.50
CA GLY A 40 -7.57 -4.22 18.09
C GLY A 40 -7.06 -3.12 17.17
N TYR A 41 -7.14 -3.32 15.84
CA TYR A 41 -6.88 -2.25 14.89
C TYR A 41 -8.10 -1.32 14.81
N ASP A 42 -7.85 -0.03 14.67
CA ASP A 42 -8.89 0.99 14.46
C ASP A 42 -9.30 1.07 12.97
N PHE A 43 -8.36 0.79 12.04
CA PHE A 43 -8.63 0.80 10.61
C PHE A 43 -7.69 -0.08 9.79
N ILE A 44 -8.15 -0.46 8.59
CA ILE A 44 -7.31 -1.10 7.57
C ILE A 44 -7.62 -0.59 6.17
N CYS A 45 -6.67 -0.76 5.24
CA CYS A 45 -6.93 -0.79 3.81
C CYS A 45 -6.72 -2.22 3.32
N LEU A 46 -7.76 -2.83 2.74
CA LEU A 46 -7.61 -4.07 1.98
C LEU A 46 -7.14 -3.69 0.58
N SER A 47 -5.92 -4.08 0.24
CA SER A 47 -5.19 -3.60 -0.94
C SER A 47 -4.84 -4.72 -1.91
N ASP A 48 -5.80 -5.58 -2.22
CA ASP A 48 -5.60 -6.68 -3.18
C ASP A 48 -4.89 -6.22 -4.47
N HIS A 49 -4.09 -7.10 -5.06
CA HIS A 49 -3.37 -6.85 -6.31
C HIS A 49 -4.31 -6.48 -7.44
N PHE A 50 -4.21 -5.25 -7.93
CA PHE A 50 -5.03 -4.70 -9.01
C PHE A 50 -4.32 -4.87 -10.35
N ASN A 51 -4.45 -6.05 -10.93
CA ASN A 51 -3.87 -6.42 -12.23
C ASN A 51 -4.78 -7.38 -13.01
N GLU A 52 -4.41 -7.67 -14.25
CA GLU A 52 -5.18 -8.52 -15.16
C GLU A 52 -5.37 -9.94 -14.62
N GLN A 53 -4.35 -10.50 -13.95
CA GLN A 53 -4.39 -11.86 -13.40
C GLN A 53 -5.58 -12.06 -12.45
N TYR A 54 -5.92 -11.02 -11.67
CA TYR A 54 -7.02 -11.06 -10.69
C TYR A 54 -8.27 -10.30 -11.14
N GLY A 55 -8.29 -9.78 -12.37
CA GLY A 55 -9.43 -9.05 -12.92
C GLY A 55 -9.60 -7.65 -12.34
N PHE A 56 -8.52 -7.02 -11.89
CA PHE A 56 -8.48 -5.66 -11.36
C PHE A 56 -9.44 -5.43 -10.17
N PRO A 57 -9.32 -6.19 -9.06
CA PRO A 57 -10.25 -6.08 -7.96
C PRO A 57 -10.05 -4.80 -7.14
N ILE A 58 -11.14 -4.07 -6.89
CA ILE A 58 -11.26 -3.10 -5.79
C ILE A 58 -12.43 -3.56 -4.94
N THR A 59 -12.14 -3.98 -3.73
CA THR A 59 -13.15 -4.57 -2.86
C THR A 59 -13.87 -3.50 -2.05
N ASP A 60 -15.20 -3.41 -2.17
CA ASP A 60 -15.99 -2.61 -1.25
C ASP A 60 -16.02 -3.25 0.14
N THR A 61 -15.28 -2.69 1.05
CA THR A 61 -15.17 -3.12 2.45
C THR A 61 -16.05 -2.32 3.39
N SER A 62 -16.91 -1.43 2.88
CA SER A 62 -17.77 -0.55 3.70
C SER A 62 -18.72 -1.33 4.61
N LEU A 63 -19.14 -2.52 4.21
CA LEU A 63 -20.02 -3.40 4.98
C LEU A 63 -19.39 -3.93 6.28
N TYR A 64 -18.06 -3.86 6.40
CA TYR A 64 -17.33 -4.37 7.57
C TYR A 64 -17.00 -3.28 8.59
N ARG A 65 -17.44 -2.04 8.35
CA ARG A 65 -17.26 -0.89 9.26
C ARG A 65 -18.24 -0.97 10.43
N ASN A 66 -17.79 -0.47 11.58
CA ASN A 66 -18.62 -0.31 12.77
C ASN A 66 -18.18 0.94 13.58
N GLU A 67 -18.66 1.12 14.81
CA GLU A 67 -18.34 2.28 15.65
C GLU A 67 -16.87 2.32 16.10
N GLU A 68 -16.19 1.17 16.16
CA GLU A 68 -14.82 1.01 16.67
C GLU A 68 -13.80 0.74 15.58
N PHE A 69 -14.24 0.33 14.38
CA PHE A 69 -13.38 -0.10 13.28
C PHE A 69 -13.87 0.45 11.94
N THR A 70 -12.94 0.97 11.15
CA THR A 70 -13.24 1.40 9.79
C THR A 70 -12.34 0.74 8.76
N THR A 71 -12.74 0.80 7.50
CA THR A 71 -11.95 0.33 6.36
C THR A 71 -11.78 1.44 5.34
N ILE A 72 -10.64 1.46 4.69
CA ILE A 72 -10.37 2.36 3.58
C ILE A 72 -10.31 1.50 2.32
N ILE A 73 -11.02 1.90 1.27
CA ILE A 73 -11.02 1.21 0.00
C ILE A 73 -9.71 1.52 -0.72
N GLY A 74 -9.03 0.52 -1.26
CA GLY A 74 -7.78 0.71 -1.96
C GLY A 74 -7.35 -0.54 -2.70
N ALA A 75 -6.17 -0.49 -3.27
CA ALA A 75 -5.55 -1.60 -3.97
C ALA A 75 -4.04 -1.42 -4.05
N GLU A 76 -3.32 -2.50 -4.23
CA GLU A 76 -1.97 -2.48 -4.74
C GLU A 76 -2.01 -2.56 -6.26
N ILE A 77 -1.77 -1.43 -6.91
CA ILE A 77 -1.93 -1.27 -8.36
C ILE A 77 -0.62 -1.52 -9.10
N HIS A 78 -0.72 -2.11 -10.30
CA HIS A 78 0.43 -2.58 -11.06
C HIS A 78 0.49 -2.00 -12.47
N ALA A 79 1.68 -1.59 -12.92
CA ALA A 79 1.90 -1.13 -14.29
C ALA A 79 3.38 -1.16 -14.69
N GLY A 80 3.63 -1.32 -15.98
CA GLY A 80 4.96 -1.14 -16.58
C GLY A 80 6.08 -1.91 -15.89
N GLN A 81 7.31 -1.40 -16.02
CA GLN A 81 8.48 -2.01 -15.42
C GLN A 81 9.34 -0.97 -14.70
N THR A 82 9.97 -1.39 -13.59
CA THR A 82 11.02 -0.65 -12.88
C THR A 82 12.32 -0.67 -13.68
N GLU A 83 13.34 0.06 -13.21
CA GLU A 83 14.69 0.01 -13.81
C GLU A 83 15.30 -1.40 -13.75
N ALA A 84 14.95 -2.19 -12.74
CA ALA A 84 15.37 -3.60 -12.60
C ALA A 84 14.61 -4.57 -13.54
N GLY A 85 13.53 -4.13 -14.17
CA GLY A 85 12.71 -4.92 -15.09
C GLY A 85 11.51 -5.63 -14.43
N ASP A 86 11.33 -5.45 -13.14
CA ASP A 86 10.16 -5.95 -12.42
C ASP A 86 8.94 -5.05 -12.62
N VAL A 87 7.74 -5.60 -12.45
CA VAL A 87 6.49 -4.83 -12.52
C VAL A 87 6.42 -3.84 -11.36
N TRP A 88 6.00 -2.62 -11.63
CA TRP A 88 5.71 -1.67 -10.57
C TRP A 88 4.56 -2.15 -9.69
N HIS A 89 4.80 -2.13 -8.40
CA HIS A 89 3.79 -2.18 -7.36
C HIS A 89 3.64 -0.79 -6.76
N ILE A 90 2.41 -0.34 -6.58
CA ILE A 90 2.08 0.97 -6.03
C ILE A 90 0.90 0.82 -5.09
N LEU A 91 1.10 1.15 -3.83
CA LEU A 91 0.01 1.13 -2.85
C LEU A 91 -0.86 2.38 -3.01
N ALA A 92 -2.14 2.19 -3.28
CA ALA A 92 -3.11 3.26 -3.46
C ALA A 92 -4.29 3.11 -2.49
N VAL A 93 -4.35 3.96 -1.47
CA VAL A 93 -5.31 3.93 -0.37
C VAL A 93 -6.34 5.05 -0.55
N GLY A 94 -7.62 4.74 -0.57
CA GLY A 94 -8.69 5.71 -0.82
C GLY A 94 -9.09 5.78 -2.30
N LEU A 95 -8.92 4.69 -3.06
CA LEU A 95 -9.38 4.62 -4.45
C LEU A 95 -10.90 4.59 -4.54
N PRO A 96 -11.50 5.20 -5.57
CA PRO A 96 -12.90 4.99 -5.89
C PRO A 96 -13.13 3.57 -6.43
N LEU A 97 -14.31 3.02 -6.21
CA LEU A 97 -14.67 1.66 -6.63
C LEU A 97 -14.64 1.47 -8.17
N ASP A 98 -14.83 2.55 -8.90
CA ASP A 98 -14.82 2.59 -10.38
C ASP A 98 -13.47 3.03 -10.96
N PHE A 99 -12.39 2.95 -10.17
CA PHE A 99 -11.04 3.24 -10.68
C PHE A 99 -10.73 2.34 -11.88
N GLY A 100 -10.36 2.98 -13.01
CA GLY A 100 -10.20 2.28 -14.28
C GLY A 100 -9.05 1.27 -14.29
N GLN A 101 -9.22 0.18 -15.02
CA GLN A 101 -8.18 -0.83 -15.24
C GLN A 101 -6.87 -0.20 -15.74
N THR A 102 -5.75 -0.85 -15.45
CA THR A 102 -4.43 -0.41 -15.92
C THR A 102 -4.27 -0.74 -17.41
N PRO A 103 -4.11 0.26 -18.30
CA PRO A 103 -3.77 0.01 -19.70
C PRO A 103 -2.44 -0.74 -19.84
N VAL A 104 -2.33 -1.62 -20.82
CA VAL A 104 -1.14 -2.48 -21.06
C VAL A 104 0.17 -1.69 -21.14
N ASN A 105 0.12 -0.47 -21.68
CA ASN A 105 1.30 0.38 -21.90
C ASN A 105 1.43 1.49 -20.85
N GLU A 106 0.67 1.47 -19.77
CA GLU A 106 0.78 2.46 -18.70
C GLU A 106 2.09 2.24 -17.92
N SER A 107 2.84 3.30 -17.66
CA SER A 107 4.02 3.24 -16.79
C SER A 107 3.64 3.35 -15.32
N GLY A 108 4.51 2.85 -14.41
CA GLY A 108 4.30 3.01 -12.97
C GLY A 108 4.10 4.46 -12.55
N PRO A 109 4.96 5.42 -12.97
CA PRO A 109 4.75 6.84 -12.65
C PRO A 109 3.42 7.41 -13.16
N SER A 110 2.97 7.01 -14.37
CA SER A 110 1.65 7.44 -14.90
C SER A 110 0.50 6.88 -14.06
N LEU A 111 0.57 5.61 -13.68
CA LEU A 111 -0.44 4.98 -12.81
C LEU A 111 -0.47 5.62 -11.42
N ALA A 112 0.71 5.93 -10.84
CA ALA A 112 0.79 6.65 -9.57
C ALA A 112 0.13 8.03 -9.66
N GLN A 113 0.39 8.78 -10.75
CA GLN A 113 -0.26 10.08 -10.98
C GLN A 113 -1.79 9.93 -11.10
N ARG A 114 -2.26 8.92 -11.82
CA ARG A 114 -3.70 8.65 -11.97
C ARG A 114 -4.37 8.31 -10.63
N ALA A 115 -3.68 7.59 -9.74
CA ALA A 115 -4.17 7.33 -8.39
C ALA A 115 -4.20 8.60 -7.53
N LEU A 116 -3.19 9.46 -7.64
CA LEU A 116 -3.17 10.78 -6.98
C LEU A 116 -4.32 11.66 -7.47
N ASP A 117 -4.55 11.71 -8.78
CA ASP A 117 -5.64 12.48 -9.38
C ASP A 117 -7.02 11.97 -8.94
N ALA A 118 -7.13 10.69 -8.63
CA ALA A 118 -8.32 10.08 -8.03
C ALA A 118 -8.48 10.39 -6.53
N GLY A 119 -7.52 11.07 -5.91
CA GLY A 119 -7.54 11.46 -4.50
C GLY A 119 -7.00 10.41 -3.54
N ALA A 120 -6.33 9.36 -4.03
CA ALA A 120 -5.75 8.33 -3.20
C ALA A 120 -4.49 8.82 -2.47
N PHE A 121 -4.26 8.31 -1.27
CA PHE A 121 -2.93 8.29 -0.66
C PHE A 121 -2.10 7.25 -1.41
N VAL A 122 -0.95 7.66 -1.94
CA VAL A 122 -0.07 6.81 -2.76
C VAL A 122 1.26 6.60 -2.05
N ALA A 123 1.69 5.34 -1.94
CA ALA A 123 2.98 4.97 -1.37
C ALA A 123 3.73 3.97 -2.26
N LEU A 124 5.06 3.93 -2.12
CA LEU A 124 5.92 2.91 -2.72
C LEU A 124 6.06 1.73 -1.76
N PRO A 125 5.47 0.57 -2.07
CA PRO A 125 5.53 -0.60 -1.22
C PRO A 125 6.87 -1.33 -1.34
N HIS A 126 7.28 -1.99 -0.27
CA HIS A 126 8.41 -2.95 -0.17
C HIS A 126 9.58 -2.71 -1.14
N PRO A 127 10.30 -1.56 -1.09
CA PRO A 127 11.29 -1.19 -2.10
C PRO A 127 12.43 -2.20 -2.27
N GLU A 128 12.87 -2.85 -1.19
CA GLU A 128 13.94 -3.85 -1.24
C GLU A 128 13.50 -5.15 -1.92
N TRP A 129 12.21 -5.47 -1.89
CA TRP A 129 11.70 -6.68 -2.54
C TRP A 129 11.98 -6.69 -4.04
N TYR A 130 11.71 -5.56 -4.71
CA TYR A 130 11.90 -5.38 -6.15
C TYR A 130 13.18 -4.63 -6.52
N GLY A 131 14.01 -4.28 -5.55
CA GLY A 131 15.25 -3.54 -5.82
C GLY A 131 14.98 -2.17 -6.44
N ILE A 132 13.97 -1.47 -5.96
CA ILE A 132 13.60 -0.12 -6.42
C ILE A 132 14.81 0.81 -6.28
N THR A 133 15.24 1.40 -7.39
CA THR A 133 16.38 2.30 -7.43
C THR A 133 15.98 3.73 -7.06
N ILE A 134 16.97 4.58 -6.80
CA ILE A 134 16.70 6.02 -6.62
C ILE A 134 16.11 6.65 -7.88
N ARG A 135 16.50 6.19 -9.09
CA ARG A 135 15.92 6.69 -10.34
C ARG A 135 14.46 6.30 -10.49
N ASP A 136 14.09 5.11 -10.06
CA ASP A 136 12.69 4.70 -9.95
C ASP A 136 11.94 5.65 -9.02
N GLY A 137 12.46 5.90 -7.82
CA GLY A 137 11.88 6.85 -6.86
C GLY A 137 11.76 8.26 -7.42
N GLU A 138 12.79 8.76 -8.11
CA GLU A 138 12.80 10.08 -8.77
C GLU A 138 11.82 10.17 -9.94
N SER A 139 11.52 9.06 -10.61
CA SER A 139 10.56 9.01 -11.71
C SER A 139 9.11 9.16 -11.25
N MET A 140 8.83 8.90 -9.98
CA MET A 140 7.49 9.02 -9.42
C MET A 140 7.00 10.47 -9.38
N PRO A 141 5.69 10.71 -9.43
CA PRO A 141 5.12 12.04 -9.24
C PRO A 141 5.58 12.68 -7.92
N GLU A 142 5.73 14.00 -7.87
CA GLU A 142 6.13 14.73 -6.66
C GLU A 142 5.12 14.58 -5.51
N GLY A 143 3.88 14.24 -5.84
CA GLY A 143 2.77 14.10 -4.88
C GLY A 143 2.68 12.74 -4.19
N ILE A 144 3.59 11.78 -4.39
CA ILE A 144 3.56 10.54 -3.61
C ILE A 144 3.72 10.85 -2.13
N HIS A 145 2.99 10.11 -1.29
CA HIS A 145 2.85 10.45 0.12
C HIS A 145 3.87 9.76 1.02
N ALA A 146 4.25 8.52 0.67
CA ALA A 146 5.11 7.72 1.54
C ALA A 146 5.91 6.64 0.79
N VAL A 147 6.87 6.07 1.53
CA VAL A 147 7.58 4.82 1.21
C VAL A 147 7.35 3.86 2.37
N GLU A 148 7.14 2.59 2.08
CA GLU A 148 7.15 1.56 3.12
C GLU A 148 8.57 1.41 3.68
N MET A 149 8.71 1.82 4.93
CA MET A 149 9.96 1.70 5.69
C MET A 149 10.15 0.30 6.25
N PHE A 150 9.04 -0.39 6.50
CA PHE A 150 8.99 -1.75 6.99
C PHE A 150 7.78 -2.47 6.40
N ASN A 151 8.03 -3.70 5.92
CA ASN A 151 7.02 -4.60 5.40
C ASN A 151 7.20 -5.98 6.06
N ALA A 152 6.21 -6.39 6.88
CA ALA A 152 6.37 -7.56 7.75
C ALA A 152 6.47 -8.89 6.97
N VAL A 153 5.81 -9.02 5.83
CA VAL A 153 5.93 -10.25 5.02
C VAL A 153 7.31 -10.36 4.39
N CYS A 154 7.90 -9.23 4.00
CA CYS A 154 9.25 -9.20 3.42
C CYS A 154 10.36 -9.46 4.46
N ASP A 155 10.10 -9.25 5.76
CA ASP A 155 11.05 -9.49 6.87
C ASP A 155 11.54 -10.96 6.87
N ALA A 156 10.66 -11.90 6.63
CA ALA A 156 11.02 -13.32 6.56
C ALA A 156 12.12 -13.65 5.52
N MET A 157 12.37 -12.74 4.58
CA MET A 157 13.38 -12.86 3.52
C MET A 157 14.51 -11.84 3.66
N GLY A 158 14.52 -11.03 4.74
CA GLY A 158 15.49 -9.96 4.97
C GLY A 158 15.42 -8.87 3.90
N ARG A 159 14.22 -8.54 3.42
CA ARG A 159 13.94 -7.51 2.40
C ARG A 159 12.83 -6.56 2.83
N GLU A 160 12.70 -6.36 4.12
CA GLU A 160 11.63 -5.57 4.74
C GLU A 160 11.83 -4.06 4.62
N GLY A 161 13.06 -3.62 4.31
CA GLY A 161 13.47 -2.24 4.44
C GLY A 161 13.16 -1.36 3.24
N GLY A 162 12.77 -0.12 3.52
CA GLY A 162 12.62 0.94 2.52
C GLY A 162 13.40 2.20 2.85
N GLY A 163 14.14 2.17 3.96
CA GLY A 163 14.85 3.32 4.49
C GLY A 163 15.89 3.91 3.55
N TYR A 164 16.57 3.07 2.79
CA TYR A 164 17.56 3.51 1.81
C TYR A 164 16.93 4.40 0.72
N LEU A 165 15.75 4.02 0.24
CA LEU A 165 15.05 4.77 -0.81
C LEU A 165 14.51 6.08 -0.27
N LEU A 166 13.85 6.04 0.89
CA LEU A 166 13.31 7.23 1.53
C LEU A 166 14.40 8.25 1.84
N ASP A 167 15.53 7.82 2.42
CA ASP A 167 16.66 8.69 2.74
C ASP A 167 17.22 9.38 1.49
N GLN A 168 17.40 8.65 0.40
CA GLN A 168 17.87 9.20 -0.87
C GLN A 168 16.86 10.15 -1.50
N MET A 169 15.57 9.80 -1.50
CA MET A 169 14.52 10.68 -2.00
C MET A 169 14.46 11.99 -1.21
N MET A 170 14.52 11.94 0.13
CA MET A 170 14.55 13.13 0.97
C MET A 170 15.82 13.97 0.73
N THR A 171 16.97 13.32 0.55
CA THR A 171 18.24 14.01 0.25
C THR A 171 18.17 14.70 -1.11
N SER A 172 17.49 14.16 -2.09
CA SER A 172 17.24 14.80 -3.40
C SER A 172 16.15 15.88 -3.36
N GLY A 173 15.58 16.16 -2.19
CA GLY A 173 14.57 17.21 -1.98
C GLY A 173 13.13 16.75 -2.17
N ARG A 174 12.87 15.45 -2.35
CA ARG A 174 11.52 14.89 -2.41
C ARG A 174 10.97 14.71 -1.00
N ASN A 175 9.74 15.14 -0.79
CA ASN A 175 9.11 15.10 0.52
C ASN A 175 8.11 13.93 0.58
N ALA A 176 8.57 12.79 1.06
CA ALA A 176 7.73 11.61 1.30
C ALA A 176 7.75 11.25 2.78
N GLY A 177 6.66 10.69 3.28
CA GLY A 177 6.56 10.12 4.61
C GLY A 177 7.02 8.66 4.67
N ALA A 178 6.96 8.08 5.87
CA ALA A 178 7.24 6.67 6.13
C ALA A 178 5.97 5.97 6.62
N ILE A 179 5.74 4.74 6.16
CA ILE A 179 4.74 3.84 6.72
C ILE A 179 5.37 2.48 7.03
N ALA A 180 4.79 1.77 7.99
CA ALA A 180 5.07 0.37 8.27
C ALA A 180 3.77 -0.42 8.08
N VAL A 181 3.86 -1.60 7.48
CA VAL A 181 2.70 -2.37 7.06
C VAL A 181 2.95 -3.87 7.20
N ASP A 182 1.86 -4.65 7.14
CA ASP A 182 1.95 -6.11 7.21
C ASP A 182 2.20 -6.75 5.84
N ASP A 183 1.55 -6.26 4.79
CA ASP A 183 1.47 -6.92 3.49
C ASP A 183 0.97 -8.38 3.60
N ALA A 184 0.05 -8.59 4.53
CA ALA A 184 -0.34 -9.91 5.00
C ALA A 184 -1.14 -10.69 3.96
N HIS A 185 -0.67 -11.91 3.65
CA HIS A 185 -1.34 -12.88 2.77
C HIS A 185 -1.94 -14.05 3.55
N TYR A 186 -1.67 -14.14 4.86
CA TYR A 186 -2.18 -15.16 5.79
C TYR A 186 -1.71 -16.59 5.52
N TYR A 187 -0.52 -16.75 4.93
CA TYR A 187 0.05 -18.08 4.74
C TYR A 187 0.40 -18.69 6.10
N ARG A 188 1.43 -18.29 6.76
CA ARG A 188 1.77 -18.75 8.11
C ARG A 188 2.40 -17.61 8.92
N GLY A 189 1.59 -17.01 9.77
CA GLY A 189 2.09 -16.06 10.76
C GLY A 189 2.54 -14.70 10.21
N ASP A 190 2.08 -14.33 9.02
CA ASP A 190 2.41 -13.07 8.37
C ASP A 190 1.40 -11.95 8.64
N ALA A 191 0.39 -12.20 9.48
CA ALA A 191 -0.63 -11.22 9.78
C ALA A 191 -0.40 -10.53 11.13
N GLY A 192 -0.59 -9.22 11.16
CA GLY A 192 -0.56 -8.42 12.38
C GLY A 192 0.83 -8.26 12.99
N LEU A 193 1.87 -8.28 12.18
CA LEU A 193 3.27 -8.15 12.60
C LEU A 193 3.85 -6.75 12.37
N GLY A 194 3.15 -5.89 11.64
CA GLY A 194 3.56 -4.53 11.31
C GLY A 194 3.27 -3.49 12.40
#